data_38c9c0aa7a9fac6eb4cd617f1cd883bd
#
_entry.id   38c9c0aa7a9fac6eb4cd617f1cd883bd
#
_cell.length_a   1.000
_cell.length_b   1.000
_cell.length_c   1.000
_cell.angle_alpha   90.00
_cell.angle_beta   90.00
_cell.angle_gamma   90.00
#
_symmetry.space_group_name_H-M   'P 1'
#
loop_
_entity.id
_entity.type
_entity.pdbx_description
1 polymer ?
#
loop_
_entity_poly.entity_id
_entity_poly.type
_entity_poly.pdbx_seq_one_letter_code
_entity_poly.pdbx_strand_id
1 'polypeptide(L)'
;MNAARIVLAGALLTSGYALYAKPTAHAAGPTAAELVSARQAGMDLSASSMTLLKNASANGVPLKNLAFPASGLAKWATAFPALFAESTKGTKSDAKAEVFTDRAGFIAKAQVYIAATKALAAAAAADDKPAFDAALASTGAACKGCHDAYKVPPPAKPG
;
A
#
# COMPACT_ATOMS: atom_id res chain seq x y z
N MET A 1 10.01 -10.12 87.80
CA MET A 1 9.61 -10.97 86.68
C MET A 1 9.59 -10.07 85.43
N ASN A 2 10.69 -10.03 84.68
CA ASN A 2 10.90 -9.11 83.57
C ASN A 2 10.65 -9.84 82.24
N ALA A 3 9.63 -9.38 81.52
CA ALA A 3 9.34 -9.84 80.16
C ALA A 3 10.16 -8.99 79.17
N ALA A 4 11.18 -9.60 78.57
CA ALA A 4 11.94 -8.99 77.47
C ALA A 4 11.12 -8.98 76.17
N ARG A 5 10.86 -7.81 75.62
CA ARG A 5 10.27 -7.64 74.30
C ARG A 5 11.36 -7.65 73.25
N ILE A 6 11.39 -8.70 72.44
CA ILE A 6 12.24 -8.81 71.26
C ILE A 6 11.53 -8.08 70.11
N VAL A 7 12.10 -6.97 69.66
CA VAL A 7 11.65 -6.24 68.44
C VAL A 7 12.43 -6.80 67.28
N LEU A 8 11.77 -7.62 66.43
CA LEU A 8 12.32 -8.03 65.15
C LEU A 8 12.15 -6.85 64.14
N ALA A 9 13.24 -6.20 63.78
CA ALA A 9 13.30 -5.26 62.69
C ALA A 9 13.37 -6.03 61.39
N GLY A 10 12.22 -6.15 60.70
CA GLY A 10 12.16 -6.66 59.33
C GLY A 10 12.66 -5.62 58.34
N ALA A 11 13.87 -5.86 57.78
CA ALA A 11 14.38 -5.06 56.66
C ALA A 11 13.66 -5.51 55.37
N LEU A 12 12.71 -4.69 54.91
CA LEU A 12 12.11 -4.81 53.57
C LEU A 12 13.12 -4.35 52.52
N LEU A 13 13.81 -5.32 51.89
CA LEU A 13 14.60 -5.07 50.67
C LEU A 13 13.61 -4.85 49.51
N THR A 14 13.23 -3.61 49.26
CA THR A 14 12.56 -3.23 48.03
C THR A 14 13.58 -3.26 46.88
N SER A 15 13.68 -4.42 46.22
CA SER A 15 14.42 -4.54 44.96
C SER A 15 13.67 -3.70 43.92
N GLY A 16 14.13 -2.45 43.74
CA GLY A 16 13.69 -1.57 42.69
C GLY A 16 14.05 -2.15 41.32
N TYR A 17 13.14 -2.87 40.69
CA TYR A 17 13.22 -3.12 39.26
C TYR A 17 13.04 -1.78 38.56
N ALA A 18 14.15 -1.07 38.35
CA ALA A 18 14.18 0.01 37.38
C ALA A 18 13.96 -0.65 36.01
N LEU A 19 12.70 -0.63 35.57
CA LEU A 19 12.34 -0.89 34.18
C LEU A 19 13.04 0.21 33.35
N TYR A 20 14.22 -0.08 32.88
CA TYR A 20 14.84 0.68 31.81
C TYR A 20 13.93 0.53 30.56
N ALA A 21 12.86 1.30 30.49
CA ALA A 21 12.21 1.57 29.25
C ALA A 21 13.29 2.22 28.34
N LYS A 22 13.88 1.41 27.47
CA LYS A 22 14.68 1.97 26.36
C LYS A 22 13.79 3.02 25.72
N PRO A 23 14.23 4.28 25.57
CA PRO A 23 13.50 5.22 24.78
C PRO A 23 13.32 4.56 23.42
N THR A 24 12.09 4.23 23.06
CA THR A 24 11.75 3.86 21.69
C THR A 24 12.10 5.09 20.89
N ALA A 25 13.27 5.08 20.24
CA ALA A 25 13.58 6.07 19.23
C ALA A 25 12.34 6.09 18.34
N HIS A 26 11.67 7.22 18.25
CA HIS A 26 10.60 7.41 17.28
C HIS A 26 11.24 7.01 15.96
N ALA A 27 10.78 5.89 15.39
CA ALA A 27 11.34 5.40 14.15
C ALA A 27 11.26 6.58 13.17
N ALA A 28 12.40 7.03 12.68
CA ALA A 28 12.42 8.02 11.62
C ALA A 28 11.47 7.52 10.54
N GLY A 29 10.63 8.44 9.98
CA GLY A 29 9.70 8.05 8.93
C GLY A 29 10.42 7.35 7.78
N PRO A 30 9.72 6.69 6.87
CA PRO A 30 10.34 5.93 5.80
C PRO A 30 11.26 6.80 4.96
N THR A 31 12.41 6.27 4.61
CA THR A 31 13.38 6.91 3.71
C THR A 31 12.82 7.01 2.29
N ALA A 32 13.40 7.88 1.46
CA ALA A 32 13.03 7.99 0.05
C ALA A 32 13.18 6.65 -0.70
N ALA A 33 14.22 5.89 -0.41
CA ALA A 33 14.44 4.58 -1.03
C ALA A 33 13.37 3.55 -0.61
N GLU A 34 12.96 3.55 0.65
CA GLU A 34 11.87 2.67 1.13
C GLU A 34 10.54 3.03 0.50
N LEU A 35 10.22 4.33 0.35
CA LEU A 35 9.01 4.77 -0.35
C LEU A 35 9.01 4.35 -1.82
N VAL A 36 10.17 4.46 -2.51
CA VAL A 36 10.32 3.98 -3.88
C VAL A 36 10.12 2.47 -3.97
N SER A 37 10.76 1.72 -3.09
CA SER A 37 10.61 0.25 -3.04
C SER A 37 9.16 -0.16 -2.78
N ALA A 38 8.49 0.48 -1.82
CA ALA A 38 7.09 0.20 -1.49
C ALA A 38 6.15 0.43 -2.68
N ARG A 39 6.32 1.57 -3.41
CA ARG A 39 5.47 1.83 -4.58
C ARG A 39 5.75 0.87 -5.75
N GLN A 40 7.00 0.45 -5.97
CA GLN A 40 7.34 -0.55 -6.99
C GLN A 40 6.70 -1.90 -6.67
N ALA A 41 6.89 -2.41 -5.45
CA ALA A 41 6.26 -3.64 -4.99
C ALA A 41 4.72 -3.59 -5.11
N GLY A 42 4.11 -2.47 -4.73
CA GLY A 42 2.67 -2.29 -4.86
C GLY A 42 2.18 -2.26 -6.32
N MET A 43 2.97 -1.73 -7.26
CA MET A 43 2.66 -1.78 -8.69
C MET A 43 2.75 -3.20 -9.24
N ASP A 44 3.74 -3.99 -8.82
CA ASP A 44 3.88 -5.40 -9.23
C ASP A 44 2.72 -6.25 -8.67
N LEU A 45 2.34 -6.03 -7.41
CA LEU A 45 1.16 -6.67 -6.81
C LEU A 45 -0.13 -6.26 -7.52
N SER A 46 -0.24 -5.01 -7.97
CA SER A 46 -1.40 -4.54 -8.75
C SER A 46 -1.50 -5.24 -10.10
N ALA A 47 -0.38 -5.39 -10.81
CA ALA A 47 -0.34 -6.11 -12.08
C ALA A 47 -0.71 -7.59 -11.91
N SER A 48 -0.21 -8.23 -10.84
CA SER A 48 -0.56 -9.60 -10.48
C SER A 48 -2.04 -9.74 -10.13
N SER A 49 -2.59 -8.80 -9.36
CA SER A 49 -4.02 -8.76 -9.01
C SER A 49 -4.91 -8.60 -10.25
N MET A 50 -4.55 -7.70 -11.17
CA MET A 50 -5.28 -7.52 -12.43
C MET A 50 -5.27 -8.79 -13.28
N THR A 51 -4.14 -9.48 -13.37
CA THR A 51 -4.01 -10.75 -14.08
C THR A 51 -4.88 -11.84 -13.46
N LEU A 52 -4.87 -11.94 -12.12
CA LEU A 52 -5.71 -12.86 -11.37
C LEU A 52 -7.19 -12.59 -11.63
N LEU A 53 -7.64 -11.35 -11.45
CA LEU A 53 -9.05 -10.94 -11.62
C LEU A 53 -9.55 -11.24 -13.04
N LYS A 54 -8.74 -10.90 -14.05
CA LYS A 54 -9.05 -11.16 -15.45
C LYS A 54 -9.19 -12.67 -15.72
N ASN A 55 -8.19 -13.45 -15.35
CA ASN A 55 -8.16 -14.89 -15.65
C ASN A 55 -9.23 -15.65 -14.87
N ALA A 56 -9.42 -15.34 -13.57
CA ALA A 56 -10.42 -16.00 -12.76
C ALA A 56 -11.85 -15.71 -13.27
N SER A 57 -12.14 -14.47 -13.64
CA SER A 57 -13.43 -14.09 -14.22
C SER A 57 -13.66 -14.77 -15.56
N ALA A 58 -12.65 -14.84 -16.43
CA ALA A 58 -12.73 -15.52 -17.72
C ALA A 58 -12.95 -17.04 -17.59
N ASN A 59 -12.47 -17.64 -16.50
CA ASN A 59 -12.65 -19.05 -16.18
C ASN A 59 -13.92 -19.35 -15.36
N GLY A 60 -14.82 -18.38 -15.21
CA GLY A 60 -16.12 -18.58 -14.55
C GLY A 60 -16.06 -18.65 -13.03
N VAL A 61 -14.98 -18.19 -12.40
CA VAL A 61 -14.94 -18.08 -10.93
C VAL A 61 -16.01 -17.10 -10.47
N PRO A 62 -16.85 -17.45 -9.47
CA PRO A 62 -17.86 -16.54 -8.94
C PRO A 62 -17.24 -15.20 -8.51
N LEU A 63 -17.82 -14.08 -8.93
CA LEU A 63 -17.23 -12.75 -8.70
C LEU A 63 -17.12 -12.40 -7.22
N LYS A 64 -18.00 -12.93 -6.37
CA LYS A 64 -17.93 -12.78 -4.92
C LYS A 64 -16.61 -13.30 -4.35
N ASN A 65 -16.04 -14.34 -4.95
CA ASN A 65 -14.72 -14.86 -4.55
C ASN A 65 -13.58 -13.91 -4.97
N LEU A 66 -13.85 -13.02 -5.92
CA LEU A 66 -12.92 -12.01 -6.41
C LEU A 66 -13.06 -10.66 -5.68
N ALA A 67 -14.06 -10.51 -4.80
CA ALA A 67 -14.31 -9.26 -4.07
C ALA A 67 -13.13 -8.86 -3.18
N PHE A 68 -12.44 -9.82 -2.53
CA PHE A 68 -11.29 -9.53 -1.69
C PHE A 68 -10.10 -8.96 -2.48
N PRO A 69 -9.58 -9.61 -3.54
CA PRO A 69 -8.49 -9.05 -4.33
C PRO A 69 -8.86 -7.74 -5.03
N ALA A 70 -10.10 -7.59 -5.51
CA ALA A 70 -10.58 -6.33 -6.09
C ALA A 70 -10.60 -5.19 -5.06
N SER A 71 -11.06 -5.46 -3.83
CA SER A 71 -11.02 -4.50 -2.72
C SER A 71 -9.59 -4.13 -2.33
N GLY A 72 -8.67 -5.10 -2.31
CA GLY A 72 -7.25 -4.87 -2.07
C GLY A 72 -6.66 -3.89 -3.08
N LEU A 73 -6.97 -4.09 -4.37
CA LEU A 73 -6.54 -3.21 -5.45
C LEU A 73 -7.10 -1.77 -5.29
N ALA A 74 -8.36 -1.62 -4.89
CA ALA A 74 -8.97 -0.31 -4.64
C ALA A 74 -8.34 0.42 -3.43
N LYS A 75 -7.99 -0.31 -2.37
CA LYS A 75 -7.26 0.25 -1.22
C LYS A 75 -5.87 0.73 -1.63
N TRP A 76 -5.13 -0.09 -2.39
CA TRP A 76 -3.85 0.28 -2.94
C TRP A 76 -3.95 1.53 -3.84
N ALA A 77 -4.89 1.55 -4.76
CA ALA A 77 -5.12 2.70 -5.64
C ALA A 77 -5.32 4.01 -4.87
N THR A 78 -5.96 3.95 -3.70
CA THR A 78 -6.17 5.12 -2.84
C THR A 78 -4.89 5.53 -2.11
N ALA A 79 -4.03 4.59 -1.74
CA ALA A 79 -2.84 4.84 -0.92
C ALA A 79 -1.61 5.24 -1.73
N PHE A 80 -1.42 4.69 -2.94
CA PHE A 80 -0.16 4.81 -3.68
C PHE A 80 0.28 6.24 -4.03
N PRO A 81 -0.62 7.23 -4.26
CA PRO A 81 -0.16 8.58 -4.61
C PRO A 81 0.68 9.25 -3.51
N ALA A 82 0.46 8.85 -2.24
CA ALA A 82 1.24 9.35 -1.10
C ALA A 82 2.69 8.85 -1.12
N LEU A 83 2.97 7.73 -1.77
CA LEU A 83 4.32 7.17 -1.91
C LEU A 83 5.19 7.93 -2.92
N PHE A 84 4.60 8.87 -3.67
CA PHE A 84 5.29 9.83 -4.51
C PHE A 84 5.47 11.17 -3.76
N ALA A 85 5.99 11.09 -2.54
CA ALA A 85 6.34 12.27 -1.75
C ALA A 85 7.49 13.05 -2.41
N GLU A 86 7.54 14.38 -2.21
CA GLU A 86 8.59 15.24 -2.76
C GLU A 86 9.99 14.77 -2.35
N SER A 87 10.13 14.18 -1.15
CA SER A 87 11.37 13.58 -0.67
C SER A 87 11.91 12.44 -1.55
N THR A 88 11.06 11.85 -2.42
CA THR A 88 11.48 10.78 -3.36
C THR A 88 11.95 11.31 -4.72
N LYS A 89 11.89 12.61 -4.95
CA LYS A 89 12.36 13.26 -6.18
C LYS A 89 13.85 13.03 -6.36
N GLY A 90 14.25 12.62 -7.55
CA GLY A 90 15.66 12.28 -7.85
C GLY A 90 16.12 10.90 -7.34
N THR A 91 15.33 10.19 -6.54
CA THR A 91 15.65 8.81 -6.18
C THR A 91 15.44 7.90 -7.40
N LYS A 92 16.43 7.02 -7.66
CA LYS A 92 16.42 6.12 -8.82
C LYS A 92 15.13 5.29 -8.88
N SER A 93 14.36 5.44 -9.95
CA SER A 93 13.14 4.70 -10.24
C SER A 93 12.72 4.92 -11.70
N ASP A 94 11.69 4.20 -12.16
CA ASP A 94 11.11 4.39 -13.49
C ASP A 94 10.09 5.54 -13.54
N ALA A 95 9.90 6.27 -12.45
CA ALA A 95 9.01 7.45 -12.46
C ALA A 95 9.69 8.59 -13.18
N LYS A 96 8.97 9.22 -14.13
CA LYS A 96 9.43 10.45 -14.80
C LYS A 96 9.39 11.64 -13.83
N ALA A 97 10.16 12.68 -14.11
CA ALA A 97 10.18 13.92 -13.33
C ALA A 97 8.80 14.59 -13.27
N GLU A 98 7.98 14.40 -14.30
CA GLU A 98 6.63 14.94 -14.46
C GLU A 98 5.67 14.52 -13.34
N VAL A 99 5.95 13.41 -12.64
CA VAL A 99 5.21 13.04 -11.41
C VAL A 99 5.23 14.17 -10.37
N PHE A 100 6.32 14.94 -10.33
CA PHE A 100 6.54 16.02 -9.38
C PHE A 100 6.28 17.40 -10.00
N THR A 101 6.64 17.62 -11.29
CA THR A 101 6.51 18.91 -11.98
C THR A 101 5.11 19.14 -12.53
N ASP A 102 4.36 18.08 -12.87
CA ASP A 102 2.94 18.09 -13.22
C ASP A 102 2.12 17.33 -12.16
N ARG A 103 2.22 17.78 -10.92
CA ARG A 103 1.55 17.11 -9.80
C ARG A 103 0.04 17.04 -9.96
N ALA A 104 -0.57 18.09 -10.51
CA ALA A 104 -2.01 18.13 -10.74
C ALA A 104 -2.46 17.07 -11.76
N GLY A 105 -1.77 16.94 -12.88
CA GLY A 105 -2.04 15.92 -13.89
C GLY A 105 -1.81 14.51 -13.36
N PHE A 106 -0.73 14.29 -12.59
CA PHE A 106 -0.48 13.00 -11.93
C PHE A 106 -1.63 12.61 -10.99
N ILE A 107 -2.08 13.53 -10.13
CA ILE A 107 -3.20 13.26 -9.22
C ILE A 107 -4.50 13.03 -10.00
N ALA A 108 -4.76 13.76 -11.07
CA ALA A 108 -5.93 13.52 -11.92
C ALA A 108 -5.93 12.09 -12.51
N LYS A 109 -4.80 11.60 -13.01
CA LYS A 109 -4.66 10.21 -13.48
C LYS A 109 -4.83 9.20 -12.34
N ALA A 110 -4.32 9.48 -11.16
CA ALA A 110 -4.52 8.64 -9.99
C ALA A 110 -6.00 8.55 -9.61
N GLN A 111 -6.75 9.65 -9.67
CA GLN A 111 -8.19 9.64 -9.38
C GLN A 111 -8.99 8.79 -10.38
N VAL A 112 -8.62 8.78 -11.65
CA VAL A 112 -9.23 7.89 -12.65
C VAL A 112 -9.01 6.42 -12.26
N TYR A 113 -7.79 6.05 -11.86
CA TYR A 113 -7.48 4.69 -11.40
C TYR A 113 -8.23 4.33 -10.11
N ILE A 114 -8.30 5.24 -9.13
CA ILE A 114 -9.06 5.06 -7.88
C ILE A 114 -10.54 4.79 -8.19
N ALA A 115 -11.14 5.59 -9.07
CA ALA A 115 -12.55 5.42 -9.44
C ALA A 115 -12.80 4.06 -10.11
N ALA A 116 -11.96 3.68 -11.07
CA ALA A 116 -12.07 2.42 -11.79
C ALA A 116 -11.93 1.20 -10.86
N THR A 117 -10.96 1.19 -9.95
CA THR A 117 -10.74 0.09 -9.00
C THR A 117 -11.86 -0.01 -7.96
N LYS A 118 -12.43 1.11 -7.52
CA LYS A 118 -13.60 1.12 -6.64
C LYS A 118 -14.82 0.53 -7.33
N ALA A 119 -15.07 0.90 -8.60
CA ALA A 119 -16.14 0.31 -9.39
C ALA A 119 -15.95 -1.20 -9.58
N LEU A 120 -14.70 -1.65 -9.85
CA LEU A 120 -14.36 -3.07 -9.96
C LEU A 120 -14.67 -3.83 -8.67
N ALA A 121 -14.28 -3.28 -7.52
CA ALA A 121 -14.56 -3.89 -6.22
C ALA A 121 -16.06 -3.96 -5.93
N ALA A 122 -16.80 -2.91 -6.23
CA ALA A 122 -18.26 -2.87 -6.05
C ALA A 122 -18.98 -3.90 -6.94
N ALA A 123 -18.60 -4.00 -8.21
CA ALA A 123 -19.16 -4.96 -9.14
C ALA A 123 -18.88 -6.42 -8.72
N ALA A 124 -17.66 -6.71 -8.23
CA ALA A 124 -17.33 -8.02 -7.68
C ALA A 124 -18.19 -8.37 -6.47
N ALA A 125 -18.38 -7.43 -5.54
CA ALA A 125 -19.20 -7.64 -4.35
C ALA A 125 -20.70 -7.83 -4.69
N ALA A 126 -21.17 -7.15 -5.73
CA ALA A 126 -22.56 -7.27 -6.22
C ALA A 126 -22.81 -8.51 -7.08
N ASP A 127 -21.74 -9.25 -7.46
CA ASP A 127 -21.82 -10.37 -8.42
C ASP A 127 -22.32 -9.93 -9.82
N ASP A 128 -22.04 -8.67 -10.18
CA ASP A 128 -22.45 -8.05 -11.44
C ASP A 128 -21.37 -8.22 -12.52
N LYS A 129 -21.52 -9.25 -13.35
CA LYS A 129 -20.53 -9.61 -14.39
C LYS A 129 -20.34 -8.51 -15.45
N PRO A 130 -21.40 -7.92 -16.04
CA PRO A 130 -21.25 -6.84 -16.99
C PRO A 130 -20.52 -5.61 -16.41
N ALA A 131 -20.89 -5.18 -15.20
CA ALA A 131 -20.23 -4.07 -14.52
C ALA A 131 -18.76 -4.41 -14.16
N PHE A 132 -18.51 -5.65 -13.75
CA PHE A 132 -17.16 -6.13 -13.45
C PHE A 132 -16.24 -6.05 -14.68
N ASP A 133 -16.68 -6.58 -15.82
CA ASP A 133 -15.89 -6.58 -17.06
C ASP A 133 -15.62 -5.14 -17.55
N ALA A 134 -16.61 -4.26 -17.50
CA ALA A 134 -16.44 -2.85 -17.84
C ALA A 134 -15.45 -2.14 -16.91
N ALA A 135 -15.54 -2.39 -15.60
CA ALA A 135 -14.63 -1.81 -14.62
C ALA A 135 -13.21 -2.39 -14.73
N LEU A 136 -13.05 -3.68 -15.05
CA LEU A 136 -11.77 -4.32 -15.30
C LEU A 136 -11.07 -3.69 -16.51
N ALA A 137 -11.80 -3.48 -17.61
CA ALA A 137 -11.28 -2.79 -18.78
C ALA A 137 -10.87 -1.34 -18.48
N SER A 138 -11.73 -0.61 -17.74
CA SER A 138 -11.45 0.77 -17.31
C SER A 138 -10.23 0.87 -16.41
N THR A 139 -10.04 -0.11 -15.51
CA THR A 139 -8.86 -0.18 -14.63
C THR A 139 -7.60 -0.37 -15.47
N GLY A 140 -7.61 -1.28 -16.45
CA GLY A 140 -6.49 -1.49 -17.37
C GLY A 140 -6.15 -0.24 -18.20
N ALA A 141 -7.17 0.47 -18.70
CA ALA A 141 -6.99 1.71 -19.43
C ALA A 141 -6.39 2.82 -18.54
N ALA A 142 -6.81 2.91 -17.27
CA ALA A 142 -6.25 3.85 -16.30
C ALA A 142 -4.77 3.56 -16.00
N CYS A 143 -4.39 2.29 -15.83
CA CYS A 143 -3.00 1.88 -15.67
C CYS A 143 -2.15 2.34 -16.87
N LYS A 144 -2.61 2.03 -18.09
CA LYS A 144 -1.90 2.43 -19.32
C LYS A 144 -1.77 3.94 -19.43
N GLY A 145 -2.86 4.68 -19.28
CA GLY A 145 -2.88 6.14 -19.47
C GLY A 145 -2.04 6.90 -18.43
N CYS A 146 -1.86 6.34 -17.22
CA CYS A 146 -0.93 6.88 -16.23
C CYS A 146 0.52 6.56 -16.58
N HIS A 147 0.83 5.32 -16.97
CA HIS A 147 2.18 4.90 -17.34
C HIS A 147 2.70 5.62 -18.59
N ASP A 148 1.88 5.85 -19.60
CA ASP A 148 2.27 6.59 -20.81
C ASP A 148 2.78 8.01 -20.46
N ALA A 149 2.13 8.65 -19.49
CA ALA A 149 2.49 10.01 -19.08
C ALA A 149 3.66 10.07 -18.08
N TYR A 150 3.69 9.17 -17.08
CA TYR A 150 4.49 9.34 -15.87
C TYR A 150 5.51 8.21 -15.60
N LYS A 151 5.61 7.19 -16.47
CA LYS A 151 6.60 6.11 -16.36
C LYS A 151 7.56 6.12 -17.53
N VAL A 152 8.86 5.95 -17.26
CA VAL A 152 9.87 5.70 -18.30
C VAL A 152 9.54 4.36 -18.97
N PRO A 153 9.44 4.32 -20.30
CA PRO A 153 9.20 3.05 -20.98
C PRO A 153 10.37 2.10 -20.78
N PRO A 154 10.12 0.78 -20.72
CA PRO A 154 11.20 -0.19 -20.67
C PRO A 154 12.06 -0.07 -21.95
N PRO A 155 13.36 -0.43 -21.87
CA PRO A 155 14.21 -0.46 -23.07
C PRO A 155 13.59 -1.40 -24.11
N ALA A 156 13.76 -1.03 -25.38
CA ALA A 156 13.32 -1.88 -26.49
C ALA A 156 13.98 -3.26 -26.34
N LYS A 157 13.20 -4.32 -26.50
CA LYS A 157 13.77 -5.68 -26.52
C LYS A 157 14.73 -5.77 -27.71
N PRO A 158 15.95 -6.28 -27.53
CA PRO A 158 16.78 -6.62 -28.67
C PRO A 158 16.03 -7.61 -29.56
N GLY A 159 15.93 -7.28 -30.85
CA GLY A 159 15.30 -8.13 -31.86
C GLY A 159 16.07 -9.44 -32.08
#